data_9420fd6b566fe0b719461382e5c581b4
#
_entry.id   9420fd6b566fe0b719461382e5c581b4
#
_cell.length_a   1.000
_cell.length_b   1.000
_cell.length_c   1.000
_cell.angle_alpha   90.00
_cell.angle_beta   90.00
_cell.angle_gamma   90.00
#
_symmetry.space_group_name_H-M   'P 1'
#
loop_
_entity.id
_entity.type
_entity.pdbx_description
1 polymer ?
#
loop_
_entity_poly.entity_id
_entity_poly.type
_entity_poly.pdbx_seq_one_letter_code
_entity_poly.pdbx_strand_id
1 'polypeptide(L)'
;MPREQTLFPKITEQGLDALRRRIGVKLTDTLEPWCHEATRDNIRHYAHGIGDDNPLWCDPQYAAGTRWTGILAPPSFLFATSRIISGYVGGLTGVHAMWAGADWTWHLPVRRNDAITTVAWLKDLIEHQTTFAGRSIQQVYHVDFYNQRGELVSAADSWCFRTDRDLAREAGTKYTAVKARAPKRYTDEELADVYRLYANEQIRGAVTRYWDDVREGERLPTMAKGPMTVTGFIAYAQGWGGLYIRANKLAWKQVHRHSGLGIKNRFGIPDCPERVHWEPEFATMVGAPGAYDYGPERCSWLTHHLTNWMGDDGVLRRAQCKIRRHNPEGDTLRIDGVVKKKLVESGRHLVEIEHEARNQDGELSVLGSGVVELPKRS
;
A
#
# COMPACT_ATOMS: atom_id res chain seq x y z
N MET A 1 30.97 -33.30 -0.53
CA MET A 1 29.73 -32.66 -0.02
C MET A 1 29.17 -31.77 -1.11
N PRO A 2 27.92 -31.95 -1.58
CA PRO A 2 27.35 -31.05 -2.56
C PRO A 2 27.22 -29.66 -1.89
N ARG A 3 27.69 -28.62 -2.57
CA ARG A 3 27.43 -27.23 -2.14
C ARG A 3 25.92 -27.04 -2.06
N GLU A 4 25.38 -26.73 -0.88
CA GLU A 4 24.01 -26.27 -0.74
C GLU A 4 23.82 -25.12 -1.72
N GLN A 5 22.98 -25.32 -2.73
CA GLN A 5 22.59 -24.24 -3.62
C GLN A 5 21.80 -23.22 -2.78
N THR A 6 22.44 -22.11 -2.48
CA THR A 6 21.73 -20.95 -1.92
C THR A 6 20.63 -20.57 -2.92
N LEU A 7 19.39 -20.81 -2.57
CA LEU A 7 18.22 -20.54 -3.42
C LEU A 7 18.05 -19.03 -3.70
N PHE A 8 18.63 -18.18 -2.85
CA PHE A 8 18.48 -16.73 -2.92
C PHE A 8 19.84 -16.02 -2.75
N PRO A 9 20.09 -14.95 -3.54
CA PRO A 9 21.27 -14.12 -3.38
C PRO A 9 21.33 -13.44 -2.00
N LYS A 10 22.55 -13.25 -1.49
CA LYS A 10 22.81 -12.54 -0.22
C LYS A 10 23.06 -11.05 -0.45
N ILE A 11 22.86 -10.27 0.62
CA ILE A 11 23.26 -8.87 0.65
C ILE A 11 24.78 -8.80 0.72
N THR A 12 25.42 -8.16 -0.26
CA THR A 12 26.87 -7.99 -0.30
C THR A 12 27.24 -6.53 -0.11
N GLU A 13 28.42 -6.26 0.50
CA GLU A 13 28.93 -4.88 0.64
C GLU A 13 29.10 -4.21 -0.73
N GLN A 14 29.60 -4.91 -1.72
CA GLN A 14 29.72 -4.40 -3.07
C GLN A 14 28.38 -3.94 -3.64
N GLY A 15 27.29 -4.72 -3.40
CA GLY A 15 25.93 -4.36 -3.80
C GLY A 15 25.43 -3.14 -3.06
N LEU A 16 25.69 -3.05 -1.76
CA LEU A 16 25.31 -1.90 -0.94
C LEU A 16 26.06 -0.63 -1.35
N ASP A 17 27.36 -0.72 -1.59
CA ASP A 17 28.15 0.43 -2.06
C ASP A 17 27.70 0.91 -3.44
N ALA A 18 27.32 -0.02 -4.32
CA ALA A 18 26.73 0.33 -5.61
C ALA A 18 25.39 1.08 -5.46
N LEU A 19 24.58 0.70 -4.47
CA LEU A 19 23.33 1.42 -4.16
C LEU A 19 23.60 2.76 -3.47
N ARG A 20 24.51 2.84 -2.51
CA ARG A 20 24.86 4.09 -1.81
C ARG A 20 25.25 5.19 -2.80
N ARG A 21 25.97 4.83 -3.87
CA ARG A 21 26.34 5.78 -4.95
C ARG A 21 25.16 6.29 -5.77
N ARG A 22 23.99 5.67 -5.64
CA ARG A 22 22.75 6.07 -6.34
C ARG A 22 21.82 6.93 -5.50
N ILE A 23 22.14 7.16 -4.23
CA ILE A 23 21.34 8.02 -3.37
C ILE A 23 21.30 9.44 -3.97
N GLY A 24 20.10 9.99 -4.11
CA GLY A 24 19.86 11.31 -4.69
C GLY A 24 19.88 11.36 -6.24
N VAL A 25 20.29 10.28 -6.90
CA VAL A 25 20.31 10.23 -8.37
C VAL A 25 18.89 9.95 -8.88
N LYS A 26 18.38 10.83 -9.75
CA LYS A 26 17.06 10.66 -10.37
C LYS A 26 17.02 9.38 -11.20
N LEU A 27 15.97 8.63 -11.05
CA LEU A 27 15.72 7.41 -11.83
C LEU A 27 15.22 7.79 -13.22
N THR A 28 15.97 7.36 -14.25
CA THR A 28 15.61 7.58 -15.66
C THR A 28 14.87 6.38 -16.24
N ASP A 29 15.20 5.17 -15.77
CA ASP A 29 14.61 3.91 -16.24
C ASP A 29 13.59 3.42 -15.22
N THR A 30 12.46 4.10 -15.15
CA THR A 30 11.34 3.61 -14.34
C THR A 30 10.49 2.65 -15.17
N LEU A 31 9.93 1.63 -14.49
CA LEU A 31 8.91 0.80 -15.13
C LEU A 31 7.72 1.70 -15.47
N GLU A 32 7.17 1.51 -16.66
CA GLU A 32 5.92 2.15 -17.05
C GLU A 32 4.85 1.94 -15.98
N PRO A 33 4.20 3.00 -15.48
CA PRO A 33 3.14 2.87 -14.49
C PRO A 33 1.92 2.14 -15.08
N TRP A 34 0.97 1.76 -14.25
CA TRP A 34 -0.28 1.18 -14.71
C TRP A 34 -1.09 2.17 -15.54
N CYS A 35 -1.18 3.41 -15.06
CA CYS A 35 -1.81 4.48 -15.80
C CYS A 35 -1.04 5.80 -15.59
N HIS A 36 -1.06 6.64 -16.63
CA HIS A 36 -0.56 8.01 -16.58
C HIS A 36 -1.68 9.03 -16.32
N GLU A 37 -2.92 8.64 -16.61
CA GLU A 37 -4.06 9.55 -16.56
C GLU A 37 -5.10 9.05 -15.55
N ALA A 38 -5.62 9.98 -14.77
CA ALA A 38 -6.72 9.78 -13.83
C ALA A 38 -8.06 9.81 -14.59
N THR A 39 -8.24 8.88 -15.55
CA THR A 39 -9.53 8.77 -16.26
C THR A 39 -10.63 8.31 -15.31
N ARG A 40 -11.90 8.56 -15.67
CA ARG A 40 -13.04 8.09 -14.88
C ARG A 40 -12.94 6.59 -14.57
N ASP A 41 -12.57 5.78 -15.57
CA ASP A 41 -12.54 4.33 -15.39
C ASP A 41 -11.34 3.90 -14.54
N ASN A 42 -10.16 4.50 -14.72
CA ASN A 42 -9.00 4.21 -13.88
C ASN A 42 -9.27 4.55 -12.41
N ILE A 43 -9.88 5.70 -12.14
CA ILE A 43 -10.27 6.12 -10.79
C ILE A 43 -11.25 5.11 -10.17
N ARG A 44 -12.32 4.76 -10.90
CA ARG A 44 -13.34 3.81 -10.46
C ARG A 44 -12.76 2.42 -10.23
N HIS A 45 -11.94 1.90 -11.16
CA HIS A 45 -11.32 0.58 -11.01
C HIS A 45 -10.40 0.53 -9.79
N TYR A 46 -9.65 1.61 -9.54
CA TYR A 46 -8.81 1.70 -8.35
C TYR A 46 -9.65 1.73 -7.07
N ALA A 47 -10.68 2.59 -7.01
CA ALA A 47 -11.58 2.69 -5.86
C ALA A 47 -12.24 1.34 -5.55
N HIS A 48 -12.81 0.67 -6.56
CA HIS A 48 -13.39 -0.67 -6.40
C HIS A 48 -12.34 -1.70 -5.98
N GLY A 49 -11.10 -1.60 -6.46
CA GLY A 49 -10.00 -2.50 -6.09
C GLY A 49 -9.63 -2.44 -4.61
N ILE A 50 -9.86 -1.31 -3.94
CA ILE A 50 -9.67 -1.15 -2.49
C ILE A 50 -10.98 -1.28 -1.68
N GLY A 51 -12.10 -1.61 -2.36
CA GLY A 51 -13.42 -1.70 -1.75
C GLY A 51 -13.91 -0.34 -1.23
N ASP A 52 -13.75 0.71 -2.02
CA ASP A 52 -14.19 2.08 -1.74
C ASP A 52 -15.23 2.51 -2.77
N ASP A 53 -16.45 2.75 -2.36
CA ASP A 53 -17.58 3.16 -3.20
C ASP A 53 -18.02 4.61 -2.96
N ASN A 54 -17.16 5.43 -2.34
CA ASN A 54 -17.46 6.82 -2.07
C ASN A 54 -17.87 7.56 -3.36
N PRO A 55 -19.06 8.21 -3.38
CA PRO A 55 -19.61 8.83 -4.58
C PRO A 55 -18.76 9.98 -5.13
N LEU A 56 -17.87 10.57 -4.33
CA LEU A 56 -16.98 11.65 -4.81
C LEU A 56 -16.08 11.20 -5.96
N TRP A 57 -15.71 9.92 -6.02
CA TRP A 57 -14.90 9.32 -7.11
C TRP A 57 -15.65 8.30 -7.96
N CYS A 58 -16.81 7.82 -7.49
CA CYS A 58 -17.56 6.80 -8.23
C CYS A 58 -18.77 7.36 -9.00
N ASP A 59 -19.39 8.46 -8.53
CA ASP A 59 -20.60 9.06 -9.12
C ASP A 59 -20.35 10.45 -9.71
N PRO A 60 -20.38 10.62 -11.05
CA PRO A 60 -20.16 11.91 -11.69
C PRO A 60 -21.21 12.98 -11.36
N GLN A 61 -22.48 12.58 -11.14
CA GLN A 61 -23.55 13.53 -10.83
C GLN A 61 -23.39 14.06 -9.41
N TYR A 62 -23.12 13.17 -8.47
CA TYR A 62 -22.80 13.55 -7.09
C TYR A 62 -21.58 14.49 -7.05
N ALA A 63 -20.47 14.08 -7.65
CA ALA A 63 -19.23 14.84 -7.64
C ALA A 63 -19.36 16.23 -8.27
N ALA A 64 -20.19 16.38 -9.32
CA ALA A 64 -20.48 17.67 -9.94
C ALA A 64 -21.20 18.64 -9.00
N GLY A 65 -21.98 18.13 -8.04
CA GLY A 65 -22.67 18.91 -7.02
C GLY A 65 -21.83 19.36 -5.84
N THR A 66 -20.58 18.86 -5.73
CA THR A 66 -19.66 19.22 -4.64
C THR A 66 -18.86 20.48 -4.98
N ARG A 67 -18.15 21.05 -4.00
CA ARG A 67 -17.22 22.17 -4.23
C ARG A 67 -16.13 21.86 -5.27
N TRP A 68 -15.91 20.60 -5.55
CA TRP A 68 -14.88 20.13 -6.50
C TRP A 68 -15.37 20.20 -7.95
N THR A 69 -16.70 20.31 -8.18
CA THR A 69 -17.34 20.40 -9.50
C THR A 69 -17.03 19.25 -10.45
N GLY A 70 -16.69 18.08 -9.92
CA GLY A 70 -16.37 16.87 -10.67
C GLY A 70 -15.62 15.83 -9.87
N ILE A 71 -15.40 14.67 -10.48
CA ILE A 71 -14.75 13.53 -9.87
C ILE A 71 -13.32 13.86 -9.44
N LEU A 72 -12.98 13.48 -8.22
CA LEU A 72 -11.61 13.36 -7.73
C LEU A 72 -11.15 11.89 -7.76
N ALA A 73 -9.87 11.67 -7.72
CA ALA A 73 -9.32 10.35 -7.40
C ALA A 73 -9.15 10.19 -5.88
N PRO A 74 -9.32 8.97 -5.31
CA PRO A 74 -8.91 8.70 -3.94
C PRO A 74 -7.43 9.11 -3.75
N PRO A 75 -7.02 9.65 -2.59
CA PRO A 75 -5.64 10.10 -2.40
C PRO A 75 -4.59 9.02 -2.70
N SER A 76 -4.90 7.76 -2.41
CA SER A 76 -4.03 6.60 -2.68
C SER A 76 -3.97 6.18 -4.16
N PHE A 77 -4.78 6.75 -5.06
CA PHE A 77 -4.76 6.46 -6.49
C PHE A 77 -3.36 6.61 -7.11
N LEU A 78 -2.54 7.49 -6.54
CA LEU A 78 -1.17 7.72 -6.99
C LEU A 78 -0.28 6.46 -6.94
N PHE A 79 -0.65 5.42 -6.19
CA PHE A 79 0.01 4.11 -6.30
C PHE A 79 -0.09 3.51 -7.71
N ALA A 80 -1.16 3.78 -8.45
CA ALA A 80 -1.32 3.30 -9.82
C ALA A 80 -0.48 4.09 -10.85
N THR A 81 -0.01 5.29 -10.47
CA THR A 81 0.75 6.19 -11.36
C THR A 81 2.27 6.09 -11.19
N SER A 82 2.77 5.25 -10.27
CA SER A 82 4.21 5.02 -10.08
C SER A 82 4.50 3.64 -9.54
N ARG A 83 5.36 2.90 -10.24
CA ARG A 83 5.85 1.60 -9.76
C ARG A 83 6.83 1.73 -8.59
N ILE A 84 7.51 2.86 -8.48
CA ILE A 84 8.51 3.08 -7.43
C ILE A 84 7.83 3.14 -6.07
N ILE A 85 6.79 3.97 -5.91
CA ILE A 85 6.08 4.11 -4.63
C ILE A 85 5.41 2.80 -4.20
N SER A 86 5.06 1.97 -5.17
CA SER A 86 4.33 0.72 -4.97
C SER A 86 5.23 -0.48 -4.64
N GLY A 87 6.54 -0.28 -4.54
CA GLY A 87 7.47 -1.34 -4.10
C GLY A 87 8.44 -1.83 -5.15
N TYR A 88 8.55 -1.17 -6.32
CA TYR A 88 9.67 -1.44 -7.19
C TYR A 88 10.97 -1.03 -6.49
N VAL A 89 11.92 -1.94 -6.42
CA VAL A 89 13.23 -1.70 -5.82
C VAL A 89 14.32 -2.15 -6.78
N GLY A 90 15.17 -1.21 -7.19
CA GLY A 90 16.36 -1.49 -7.97
C GLY A 90 17.54 -1.93 -7.09
N GLY A 91 18.56 -2.50 -7.72
CA GLY A 91 19.76 -3.00 -7.05
C GLY A 91 19.51 -4.30 -6.25
N LEU A 92 20.56 -4.86 -5.65
CA LEU A 92 20.51 -6.12 -4.88
C LEU A 92 19.67 -7.20 -5.58
N THR A 93 20.03 -7.51 -6.84
CA THR A 93 19.27 -8.41 -7.71
C THR A 93 19.02 -9.76 -7.04
N GLY A 94 17.76 -10.18 -7.02
CA GLY A 94 17.30 -11.45 -6.44
C GLY A 94 17.21 -11.48 -4.90
N VAL A 95 17.72 -10.46 -4.19
CA VAL A 95 17.50 -10.31 -2.76
C VAL A 95 16.03 -9.93 -2.51
N HIS A 96 15.41 -10.61 -1.58
CA HIS A 96 14.00 -10.36 -1.25
C HIS A 96 13.76 -8.92 -0.83
N ALA A 97 12.65 -8.36 -1.30
CA ALA A 97 12.16 -7.06 -0.90
C ALA A 97 10.74 -7.21 -0.36
N MET A 98 10.50 -6.67 0.82
CA MET A 98 9.18 -6.65 1.44
C MET A 98 8.77 -5.19 1.64
N TRP A 99 7.74 -4.76 0.93
CA TRP A 99 7.19 -3.41 1.10
C TRP A 99 6.64 -3.26 2.53
N ALA A 100 7.03 -2.20 3.22
CA ALA A 100 6.78 -2.08 4.65
C ALA A 100 6.15 -0.75 5.07
N GLY A 101 5.97 0.18 4.15
CA GLY A 101 5.28 1.41 4.47
C GLY A 101 5.52 2.55 3.49
N ALA A 102 4.78 3.62 3.72
CA ALA A 102 4.92 4.89 3.02
C ALA A 102 4.56 6.07 3.92
N ASP A 103 5.10 7.23 3.57
CA ASP A 103 4.81 8.53 4.15
C ASP A 103 4.45 9.49 3.03
N TRP A 104 3.25 10.06 3.08
CA TRP A 104 2.65 10.85 2.03
C TRP A 104 2.38 12.28 2.46
N THR A 105 2.60 13.22 1.53
CA THR A 105 2.15 14.61 1.64
C THR A 105 1.39 14.97 0.37
N TRP A 106 0.14 15.44 0.50
CA TRP A 106 -0.68 15.92 -0.61
C TRP A 106 -0.79 17.45 -0.58
N HIS A 107 -0.51 18.06 -1.71
CA HIS A 107 -0.61 19.50 -1.92
C HIS A 107 -1.91 19.85 -2.63
N LEU A 108 -2.27 19.07 -3.65
CA LEU A 108 -3.46 19.22 -4.48
C LEU A 108 -4.20 17.89 -4.61
N PRO A 109 -5.53 17.88 -4.73
CA PRO A 109 -6.26 16.69 -5.11
C PRO A 109 -5.98 16.32 -6.58
N VAL A 110 -5.96 15.04 -6.88
CA VAL A 110 -5.96 14.54 -8.27
C VAL A 110 -7.38 14.63 -8.81
N ARG A 111 -7.55 15.34 -9.90
CA ARG A 111 -8.85 15.50 -10.57
C ARG A 111 -8.98 14.53 -11.74
N ARG A 112 -10.20 14.19 -12.10
CA ARG A 112 -10.46 13.48 -13.34
C ARG A 112 -9.74 14.15 -14.51
N ASN A 113 -9.08 13.32 -15.34
CA ASN A 113 -8.28 13.69 -16.50
C ASN A 113 -6.97 14.42 -16.17
N ASP A 114 -6.52 14.44 -14.90
CA ASP A 114 -5.16 14.83 -14.62
C ASP A 114 -4.20 13.75 -15.17
N ALA A 115 -3.19 14.21 -15.90
CA ALA A 115 -2.08 13.38 -16.36
C ALA A 115 -0.93 13.54 -15.35
N ILE A 116 -0.50 12.41 -14.78
CA ILE A 116 0.50 12.39 -13.70
C ILE A 116 1.85 11.96 -14.26
N THR A 117 2.87 12.78 -14.00
CA THR A 117 4.28 12.46 -14.22
C THR A 117 5.01 12.38 -12.89
N THR A 118 6.05 11.56 -12.81
CA THR A 118 6.78 11.36 -11.57
C THR A 118 8.27 11.61 -11.72
N VAL A 119 8.88 12.12 -10.65
CA VAL A 119 10.33 12.20 -10.48
C VAL A 119 10.68 11.39 -9.24
N ALA A 120 11.54 10.40 -9.35
CA ALA A 120 11.86 9.50 -8.26
C ALA A 120 13.37 9.29 -8.10
N TRP A 121 13.79 8.99 -6.87
CA TRP A 121 15.17 8.62 -6.57
C TRP A 121 15.26 7.76 -5.32
N LEU A 122 16.34 7.01 -5.19
CA LEU A 122 16.71 6.37 -3.94
C LEU A 122 17.09 7.47 -2.93
N LYS A 123 16.33 7.56 -1.84
CA LYS A 123 16.51 8.59 -0.81
C LYS A 123 17.53 8.17 0.23
N ASP A 124 17.43 6.92 0.71
CA ASP A 124 18.26 6.46 1.81
C ASP A 124 18.38 4.93 1.84
N LEU A 125 19.42 4.44 2.52
CA LEU A 125 19.69 3.06 2.86
C LEU A 125 20.03 2.99 4.34
N ILE A 126 19.08 2.49 5.15
CA ILE A 126 19.21 2.40 6.59
C ILE A 126 19.45 0.94 6.97
N GLU A 127 20.56 0.69 7.65
CA GLU A 127 20.89 -0.64 8.15
C GLU A 127 20.28 -0.88 9.51
N HIS A 128 19.61 -2.03 9.66
CA HIS A 128 19.04 -2.48 10.91
C HIS A 128 19.63 -3.82 11.31
N GLN A 129 19.95 -3.96 12.59
CA GLN A 129 20.25 -5.25 13.21
C GLN A 129 18.96 -5.74 13.89
N THR A 130 18.44 -6.86 13.43
CA THR A 130 17.22 -7.44 13.97
C THR A 130 17.52 -8.80 14.60
N THR A 131 16.88 -9.10 15.71
CA THR A 131 17.01 -10.41 16.39
C THR A 131 16.49 -11.56 15.53
N PHE A 132 15.72 -11.24 14.50
CA PHE A 132 14.99 -12.17 13.67
C PHE A 132 15.70 -12.51 12.34
N ALA A 133 16.11 -11.51 11.58
CA ALA A 133 16.71 -11.67 10.26
C ALA A 133 18.21 -11.31 10.26
N GLY A 134 18.83 -11.09 11.44
CA GLY A 134 20.17 -10.55 11.55
C GLY A 134 20.21 -9.14 10.90
N ARG A 135 20.98 -9.01 9.84
CA ARG A 135 21.10 -7.77 9.07
C ARG A 135 19.91 -7.58 8.14
N SER A 136 19.29 -6.41 8.18
CA SER A 136 18.30 -5.98 7.19
C SER A 136 18.55 -4.56 6.71
N ILE A 137 18.24 -4.28 5.45
CA ILE A 137 18.43 -2.96 4.84
C ILE A 137 17.06 -2.37 4.53
N GLN A 138 16.74 -1.25 5.15
CA GLN A 138 15.59 -0.44 4.76
C GLN A 138 15.99 0.44 3.58
N GLN A 139 15.45 0.15 2.43
CA GLN A 139 15.69 0.86 1.19
C GLN A 139 14.54 1.84 0.97
N VAL A 140 14.83 3.16 1.07
CA VAL A 140 13.83 4.22 1.02
C VAL A 140 13.90 4.92 -0.33
N TYR A 141 12.77 5.03 -1.01
CA TYR A 141 12.59 5.81 -2.23
C TYR A 141 11.72 7.03 -1.97
N HIS A 142 12.06 8.11 -2.65
CA HIS A 142 11.23 9.31 -2.76
C HIS A 142 10.62 9.42 -4.15
N VAL A 143 9.37 9.91 -4.21
CA VAL A 143 8.65 10.16 -5.45
C VAL A 143 7.88 11.47 -5.34
N ASP A 144 8.15 12.40 -6.26
CA ASP A 144 7.33 13.58 -6.50
C ASP A 144 6.34 13.31 -7.64
N PHE A 145 5.10 13.75 -7.48
CA PHE A 145 4.03 13.60 -8.46
C PHE A 145 3.59 14.96 -8.98
N TYR A 146 3.63 15.14 -10.27
CA TYR A 146 3.24 16.38 -10.94
C TYR A 146 2.07 16.14 -11.89
N ASN A 147 1.15 17.09 -11.94
CA ASN A 147 0.10 17.06 -12.97
C ASN A 147 0.61 17.66 -14.29
N GLN A 148 -0.23 17.66 -15.33
CA GLN A 148 0.10 18.19 -16.67
C GLN A 148 0.39 19.70 -16.70
N ARG A 149 0.09 20.43 -15.63
CA ARG A 149 0.41 21.87 -15.49
C ARG A 149 1.76 22.10 -14.80
N GLY A 150 2.47 21.03 -14.45
CA GLY A 150 3.73 21.09 -13.70
C GLY A 150 3.54 21.41 -12.22
N GLU A 151 2.33 21.32 -11.69
CA GLU A 151 2.05 21.54 -10.27
C GLU A 151 2.36 20.26 -9.47
N LEU A 152 3.06 20.42 -8.35
CA LEU A 152 3.31 19.33 -7.42
C LEU A 152 2.01 18.93 -6.71
N VAL A 153 1.49 17.76 -7.06
CA VAL A 153 0.25 17.22 -6.51
C VAL A 153 0.53 16.54 -5.17
N SER A 154 1.59 15.74 -5.11
CA SER A 154 1.95 14.98 -3.93
C SER A 154 3.45 14.68 -3.92
N ALA A 155 3.98 14.44 -2.75
CA ALA A 155 5.30 13.84 -2.54
C ALA A 155 5.18 12.66 -1.57
N ALA A 156 5.95 11.60 -1.80
CA ALA A 156 5.90 10.44 -0.92
C ALA A 156 7.24 9.75 -0.79
N ASP A 157 7.50 9.24 0.40
CA ASP A 157 8.53 8.25 0.66
C ASP A 157 7.90 6.87 0.79
N SER A 158 8.51 5.84 0.21
CA SER A 158 8.16 4.45 0.50
C SER A 158 9.40 3.64 0.82
N TRP A 159 9.23 2.57 1.58
CA TRP A 159 10.37 1.73 1.94
C TRP A 159 10.05 0.25 1.88
N CYS A 160 11.08 -0.49 1.45
CA CYS A 160 11.12 -1.94 1.51
C CYS A 160 12.26 -2.39 2.44
N PHE A 161 12.05 -3.48 3.15
CA PHE A 161 13.13 -4.18 3.83
C PHE A 161 13.72 -5.25 2.91
N ARG A 162 15.05 -5.22 2.79
CA ARG A 162 15.85 -6.25 2.12
C ARG A 162 16.44 -7.15 3.18
N THR A 163 16.27 -8.45 3.03
CA THR A 163 16.74 -9.44 4.02
C THR A 163 17.38 -10.63 3.34
N ASP A 164 18.38 -11.23 4.01
CA ASP A 164 18.97 -12.51 3.61
C ASP A 164 18.02 -13.64 4.04
N ARG A 165 17.37 -14.27 3.08
CA ARG A 165 16.37 -15.32 3.34
C ARG A 165 16.91 -16.56 4.01
N ASP A 166 18.15 -16.95 3.71
CA ASP A 166 18.74 -18.13 4.30
C ASP A 166 18.89 -17.96 5.82
N LEU A 167 19.34 -16.78 6.29
CA LEU A 167 19.42 -16.46 7.71
C LEU A 167 18.02 -16.39 8.35
N ALA A 168 17.04 -15.82 7.67
CA ALA A 168 15.66 -15.79 8.12
C ALA A 168 15.05 -17.20 8.18
N ARG A 169 15.44 -18.12 7.28
CA ARG A 169 15.00 -19.52 7.26
C ARG A 169 15.73 -20.37 8.31
N GLU A 170 17.02 -20.15 8.55
CA GLU A 170 17.81 -20.79 9.58
C GLU A 170 17.42 -20.32 10.99
N ALA A 171 17.17 -19.01 11.16
CA ALA A 171 16.52 -18.47 12.35
C ALA A 171 15.03 -18.86 12.43
N GLY A 172 14.51 -19.43 11.38
CA GLY A 172 13.12 -19.79 11.07
C GLY A 172 12.43 -20.77 12.00
N THR A 173 13.12 -21.26 13.01
CA THR A 173 12.43 -21.84 14.18
C THR A 173 11.51 -20.86 14.88
N LYS A 174 11.66 -19.55 14.69
CA LYS A 174 10.72 -18.52 15.21
C LYS A 174 9.65 -18.08 14.20
N TYR A 175 9.88 -18.14 12.86
CA TYR A 175 8.82 -17.94 11.86
C TYR A 175 8.01 -19.23 11.60
N THR A 176 8.59 -20.40 11.85
CA THR A 176 7.79 -21.62 12.01
C THR A 176 7.04 -21.62 13.33
N ALA A 177 7.33 -20.70 14.27
CA ALA A 177 6.50 -20.44 15.44
C ALA A 177 5.45 -19.31 15.23
N VAL A 178 5.56 -18.45 14.20
CA VAL A 178 4.40 -18.00 13.42
C VAL A 178 4.02 -19.21 12.56
N LYS A 179 3.86 -20.37 13.22
CA LYS A 179 3.36 -21.61 12.72
C LYS A 179 2.26 -21.29 11.76
N ALA A 180 2.27 -21.96 10.65
CA ALA A 180 1.14 -22.13 9.77
C ALA A 180 -0.15 -22.01 10.61
N ARG A 181 -0.58 -20.75 10.80
CA ARG A 181 -1.86 -20.47 11.43
C ARG A 181 -2.84 -21.13 10.49
N ALA A 182 -3.60 -22.10 10.98
CA ALA A 182 -4.62 -22.71 10.15
C ALA A 182 -5.47 -21.58 9.58
N PRO A 183 -5.74 -21.56 8.27
CA PRO A 183 -6.58 -20.52 7.68
C PRO A 183 -7.88 -20.42 8.49
N LYS A 184 -8.28 -19.20 8.82
CA LYS A 184 -9.53 -18.94 9.56
C LYS A 184 -10.69 -19.51 8.74
N ARG A 185 -11.51 -20.33 9.39
CA ARG A 185 -12.82 -20.75 8.88
C ARG A 185 -13.88 -19.95 9.60
N TYR A 186 -14.79 -19.37 8.85
CA TYR A 186 -15.86 -18.54 9.38
C TYR A 186 -17.13 -19.36 9.55
N THR A 187 -17.85 -19.12 10.65
CA THR A 187 -19.26 -19.49 10.78
C THR A 187 -20.14 -18.42 10.12
N ASP A 188 -21.38 -18.74 9.85
CA ASP A 188 -22.35 -17.78 9.29
C ASP A 188 -22.54 -16.58 10.23
N GLU A 189 -22.50 -16.79 11.55
CA GLU A 189 -22.60 -15.72 12.55
C GLU A 189 -21.39 -14.78 12.50
N GLU A 190 -20.17 -15.31 12.43
CA GLU A 190 -18.94 -14.50 12.30
C GLU A 190 -18.95 -13.69 11.01
N LEU A 191 -19.43 -14.26 9.91
CA LEU A 191 -19.60 -13.52 8.63
C LEU A 191 -20.66 -12.44 8.75
N ALA A 192 -21.80 -12.74 9.41
CA ALA A 192 -22.83 -11.74 9.64
C ALA A 192 -22.30 -10.54 10.46
N ASP A 193 -21.38 -10.76 11.41
CA ASP A 193 -20.74 -9.69 12.17
C ASP A 193 -19.88 -8.79 11.27
N VAL A 194 -19.11 -9.38 10.36
CA VAL A 194 -18.32 -8.60 9.40
C VAL A 194 -19.23 -7.84 8.44
N TYR A 195 -20.27 -8.47 7.92
CA TYR A 195 -21.19 -7.83 6.98
C TYR A 195 -22.01 -6.71 7.63
N ARG A 196 -22.28 -6.80 8.94
CA ARG A 196 -22.86 -5.66 9.68
C ARG A 196 -21.92 -4.46 9.72
N LEU A 197 -20.61 -4.65 9.83
CA LEU A 197 -19.66 -3.55 9.75
C LEU A 197 -19.69 -2.91 8.35
N TYR A 198 -19.75 -3.70 7.29
CA TYR A 198 -19.91 -3.18 5.93
C TYR A 198 -21.23 -2.42 5.74
N ALA A 199 -22.35 -3.00 6.18
CA ALA A 199 -23.66 -2.37 6.06
C ALA A 199 -23.77 -1.05 6.84
N ASN A 200 -22.93 -0.87 7.87
CA ASN A 200 -22.90 0.33 8.72
C ASN A 200 -21.65 1.20 8.46
N GLU A 201 -20.91 0.93 7.40
CA GLU A 201 -19.77 1.79 7.02
C GLU A 201 -20.27 3.21 6.73
N GLN A 202 -19.64 4.19 7.37
CA GLN A 202 -20.09 5.57 7.31
C GLN A 202 -19.23 6.37 6.35
N ILE A 203 -19.76 6.67 5.19
CA ILE A 203 -19.23 7.68 4.27
C ILE A 203 -19.89 9.00 4.61
N ARG A 204 -19.12 9.96 5.13
CA ARG A 204 -19.66 11.25 5.52
C ARG A 204 -20.19 12.03 4.32
N GLY A 205 -19.53 11.93 3.16
CA GLY A 205 -19.95 12.58 1.92
C GLY A 205 -20.09 14.09 2.05
N ALA A 206 -21.16 14.64 1.48
CA ALA A 206 -21.42 16.07 1.40
C ALA A 206 -21.79 16.76 2.74
N VAL A 207 -21.91 16.00 3.83
CA VAL A 207 -22.15 16.60 5.15
C VAL A 207 -20.86 17.19 5.68
N THR A 208 -20.66 18.49 5.53
CA THR A 208 -19.43 19.19 5.92
C THR A 208 -19.03 18.90 7.36
N ARG A 209 -17.79 18.45 7.54
CA ARG A 209 -17.16 18.34 8.85
C ARG A 209 -16.36 19.60 9.11
N TYR A 210 -16.83 20.39 10.08
CA TYR A 210 -16.10 21.58 10.47
C TYR A 210 -15.06 21.27 11.52
N TRP A 211 -13.90 21.94 11.44
CA TRP A 211 -12.83 21.82 12.42
C TRP A 211 -13.31 22.17 13.84
N ASP A 212 -14.22 23.11 13.95
CA ASP A 212 -14.79 23.56 15.23
C ASP A 212 -15.56 22.44 15.98
N ASP A 213 -16.18 21.53 15.22
CA ASP A 213 -17.01 20.44 15.75
C ASP A 213 -16.18 19.21 16.20
N VAL A 214 -14.91 19.12 15.78
CA VAL A 214 -14.02 18.00 16.11
C VAL A 214 -13.45 18.18 17.52
N ARG A 215 -13.36 17.07 18.26
CA ARG A 215 -12.78 17.03 19.61
C ARG A 215 -11.58 16.09 19.66
N GLU A 216 -10.55 16.47 20.41
CA GLU A 216 -9.46 15.56 20.73
C GLU A 216 -10.01 14.38 21.54
N GLY A 217 -9.54 13.16 21.24
CA GLY A 217 -10.07 11.92 21.79
C GLY A 217 -11.32 11.37 21.06
N GLU A 218 -11.90 12.10 20.09
CA GLU A 218 -12.99 11.60 19.25
C GLU A 218 -12.54 10.34 18.52
N ARG A 219 -13.36 9.28 18.60
CA ARG A 219 -13.12 8.04 17.83
C ARG A 219 -13.75 8.12 16.46
N LEU A 220 -13.02 7.66 15.46
CA LEU A 220 -13.53 7.46 14.12
C LEU A 220 -14.44 6.21 14.13
N PRO A 221 -15.48 6.15 13.27
CA PRO A 221 -16.24 4.94 13.06
C PRO A 221 -15.32 3.78 12.64
N THR A 222 -15.49 2.61 13.25
CA THR A 222 -14.73 1.41 12.87
C THR A 222 -15.06 1.01 11.43
N MET A 223 -14.04 0.72 10.65
CA MET A 223 -14.17 0.19 9.28
C MET A 223 -13.60 -1.24 9.22
N ALA A 224 -14.23 -2.12 8.45
CA ALA A 224 -13.75 -3.48 8.23
C ALA A 224 -13.15 -3.65 6.82
N LYS A 225 -12.17 -4.55 6.70
CA LYS A 225 -11.66 -5.07 5.42
C LYS A 225 -11.44 -6.59 5.54
N GLY A 226 -11.89 -7.33 4.53
CA GLY A 226 -11.89 -8.80 4.55
C GLY A 226 -13.28 -9.37 4.92
N PRO A 227 -13.47 -10.69 5.09
CA PRO A 227 -12.41 -11.70 5.06
C PRO A 227 -11.60 -11.65 3.78
N MET A 228 -10.28 -11.69 3.90
CA MET A 228 -9.36 -11.61 2.77
C MET A 228 -9.55 -12.82 1.86
N THR A 229 -9.62 -12.58 0.57
CA THR A 229 -9.71 -13.61 -0.45
C THR A 229 -8.69 -13.36 -1.56
N VAL A 230 -8.24 -14.42 -2.21
CA VAL A 230 -7.41 -14.29 -3.42
C VAL A 230 -8.13 -13.45 -4.49
N THR A 231 -9.45 -13.57 -4.61
CA THR A 231 -10.24 -12.72 -5.51
C THR A 231 -10.11 -11.24 -5.17
N GLY A 232 -10.10 -10.89 -3.87
CA GLY A 232 -9.88 -9.51 -3.41
C GLY A 232 -8.49 -8.99 -3.79
N PHE A 233 -7.45 -9.80 -3.60
CA PHE A 233 -6.08 -9.43 -4.00
C PHE A 233 -5.96 -9.23 -5.51
N ILE A 234 -6.65 -10.06 -6.32
CA ILE A 234 -6.72 -9.89 -7.77
C ILE A 234 -7.47 -8.60 -8.13
N ALA A 235 -8.58 -8.28 -7.43
CA ALA A 235 -9.33 -7.05 -7.67
C ALA A 235 -8.46 -5.81 -7.42
N TYR A 236 -7.67 -5.81 -6.35
CA TYR A 236 -6.70 -4.74 -6.12
C TYR A 236 -5.65 -4.67 -7.23
N ALA A 237 -5.08 -5.81 -7.64
CA ALA A 237 -4.10 -5.87 -8.72
C ALA A 237 -4.66 -5.33 -10.05
N GLN A 238 -5.96 -5.53 -10.34
CA GLN A 238 -6.62 -4.97 -11.53
C GLN A 238 -6.75 -3.44 -11.46
N GLY A 239 -7.04 -2.88 -10.29
CA GLY A 239 -7.14 -1.43 -10.09
C GLY A 239 -5.79 -0.72 -10.07
N TRP A 240 -4.82 -1.33 -9.42
CA TRP A 240 -3.47 -0.81 -9.26
C TRP A 240 -2.50 -1.24 -10.38
N GLY A 241 -2.74 -2.39 -11.01
CA GLY A 241 -1.99 -2.94 -12.14
C GLY A 241 -0.79 -3.79 -11.81
N GLY A 242 -0.47 -4.06 -10.54
CA GLY A 242 0.68 -4.85 -10.10
C GLY A 242 2.04 -4.28 -10.52
N LEU A 243 3.14 -4.89 -10.08
CA LEU A 243 4.50 -4.51 -10.49
C LEU A 243 4.98 -5.29 -11.70
N TYR A 244 4.78 -6.61 -11.67
CA TYR A 244 5.41 -7.55 -12.61
C TYR A 244 4.39 -8.41 -13.38
N ILE A 245 3.08 -8.15 -13.23
CA ILE A 245 2.03 -8.91 -13.90
C ILE A 245 2.05 -8.58 -15.39
N ARG A 246 2.48 -9.53 -16.21
CA ARG A 246 2.55 -9.44 -17.67
C ARG A 246 2.15 -10.78 -18.28
N ALA A 247 1.66 -10.76 -19.51
CA ALA A 247 1.23 -11.97 -20.22
C ALA A 247 2.11 -12.28 -21.43
N ASN A 248 2.27 -13.56 -21.74
CA ASN A 248 2.81 -14.08 -22.99
C ASN A 248 4.17 -13.48 -23.37
N LYS A 249 4.27 -12.87 -24.56
CA LYS A 249 5.50 -12.24 -25.06
C LYS A 249 6.05 -11.17 -24.13
N LEU A 250 5.20 -10.42 -23.42
CA LEU A 250 5.65 -9.37 -22.50
C LEU A 250 6.24 -9.98 -21.24
N ALA A 251 5.64 -11.02 -20.67
CA ALA A 251 6.20 -11.78 -19.56
C ALA A 251 7.55 -12.40 -19.93
N TRP A 252 7.64 -13.04 -21.12
CA TRP A 252 8.89 -13.57 -21.62
C TRP A 252 9.98 -12.50 -21.75
N LYS A 253 9.67 -11.34 -22.35
CA LYS A 253 10.62 -10.23 -22.46
C LYS A 253 11.09 -9.72 -21.10
N GLN A 254 10.19 -9.64 -20.11
CA GLN A 254 10.50 -9.21 -18.75
C GLN A 254 11.46 -10.19 -18.07
N VAL A 255 11.18 -11.50 -18.13
CA VAL A 255 12.05 -12.54 -17.58
C VAL A 255 13.39 -12.61 -18.32
N HIS A 256 13.39 -12.40 -19.64
CA HIS A 256 14.63 -12.41 -20.42
C HIS A 256 15.57 -11.25 -20.04
N ARG A 257 15.01 -10.07 -19.75
CA ARG A 257 15.79 -8.92 -19.27
C ARG A 257 16.22 -9.07 -17.82
N HIS A 258 15.39 -9.66 -16.98
CA HIS A 258 15.55 -9.78 -15.55
C HIS A 258 15.24 -11.21 -15.10
N SER A 259 16.20 -12.11 -15.31
CA SER A 259 16.01 -13.55 -15.06
C SER A 259 15.58 -13.89 -13.64
N GLY A 260 15.94 -13.06 -12.64
CA GLY A 260 15.51 -13.22 -11.26
C GLY A 260 14.00 -13.02 -11.02
N LEU A 261 13.26 -12.47 -11.99
CA LEU A 261 11.79 -12.35 -11.93
C LEU A 261 11.08 -13.63 -12.41
N GLY A 262 11.79 -14.54 -13.08
CA GLY A 262 11.21 -15.77 -13.63
C GLY A 262 11.38 -16.95 -12.67
N ILE A 263 10.59 -17.00 -11.60
CA ILE A 263 10.63 -18.12 -10.64
C ILE A 263 9.73 -19.23 -11.17
N LYS A 264 10.30 -20.43 -11.39
CA LYS A 264 9.54 -21.57 -11.93
C LYS A 264 8.33 -21.91 -11.04
N ASN A 265 7.16 -22.00 -11.64
CA ASN A 265 5.95 -22.49 -10.99
C ASN A 265 5.90 -24.04 -10.99
N ARG A 266 4.83 -24.63 -10.48
CA ARG A 266 4.64 -26.09 -10.39
C ARG A 266 4.67 -26.82 -11.74
N PHE A 267 4.54 -26.11 -12.85
CA PHE A 267 4.65 -26.65 -14.20
C PHE A 267 6.03 -26.43 -14.83
N GLY A 268 7.01 -25.90 -14.07
CA GLY A 268 8.34 -25.58 -14.58
C GLY A 268 8.40 -24.31 -15.44
N ILE A 269 7.33 -23.51 -15.49
CA ILE A 269 7.23 -22.29 -16.29
C ILE A 269 7.76 -21.11 -15.46
N PRO A 270 8.71 -20.30 -15.99
CA PRO A 270 9.13 -19.06 -15.35
C PRO A 270 7.94 -18.11 -15.19
N ASP A 271 7.66 -17.69 -13.96
CA ASP A 271 6.46 -16.96 -13.58
C ASP A 271 6.76 -15.80 -12.63
N CYS A 272 5.83 -14.87 -12.52
CA CYS A 272 5.94 -13.63 -11.82
C CYS A 272 6.10 -13.82 -10.29
N PRO A 273 6.97 -13.06 -9.60
CA PRO A 273 7.12 -13.15 -8.16
C PRO A 273 5.89 -12.65 -7.38
N GLU A 274 5.01 -11.83 -8.00
CA GLU A 274 3.78 -11.36 -7.36
C GLU A 274 2.76 -12.46 -7.10
N ARG A 275 2.93 -13.66 -7.65
CA ARG A 275 2.07 -14.81 -7.36
C ARG A 275 2.05 -15.22 -5.88
N VAL A 276 2.90 -14.64 -5.04
CA VAL A 276 2.79 -14.74 -3.58
C VAL A 276 1.44 -14.24 -3.04
N HIS A 277 0.73 -13.40 -3.83
CA HIS A 277 -0.57 -12.87 -3.48
C HIS A 277 -1.75 -13.74 -3.91
N TRP A 278 -1.53 -14.78 -4.73
CA TRP A 278 -2.59 -15.68 -5.20
C TRP A 278 -2.23 -17.16 -5.26
N GLU A 279 -0.99 -17.51 -4.93
CA GLU A 279 -0.52 -18.91 -4.88
C GLU A 279 0.03 -19.22 -3.48
N PRO A 280 -0.80 -19.86 -2.59
CA PRO A 280 -0.44 -20.09 -1.20
C PRO A 280 0.83 -20.90 -1.02
N GLU A 281 1.08 -21.90 -1.87
CA GLU A 281 2.27 -22.75 -1.81
C GLU A 281 3.54 -21.92 -2.08
N PHE A 282 3.49 -21.02 -3.06
CA PHE A 282 4.61 -20.15 -3.34
C PHE A 282 4.83 -19.12 -2.23
N ALA A 283 3.77 -18.55 -1.69
CA ALA A 283 3.83 -17.65 -0.55
C ALA A 283 4.51 -18.31 0.65
N THR A 284 4.13 -19.56 0.97
CA THR A 284 4.73 -20.34 2.04
C THR A 284 6.21 -20.66 1.76
N MET A 285 6.56 -21.00 0.53
CA MET A 285 7.95 -21.25 0.12
C MET A 285 8.85 -20.02 0.35
N VAL A 286 8.32 -18.82 0.23
CA VAL A 286 9.06 -17.58 0.48
C VAL A 286 8.93 -17.05 1.91
N GLY A 287 8.29 -17.81 2.82
CA GLY A 287 8.20 -17.53 4.25
C GLY A 287 6.98 -16.73 4.69
N ALA A 288 5.98 -16.51 3.82
CA ALA A 288 4.71 -15.95 4.21
C ALA A 288 3.75 -17.03 4.74
N PRO A 289 2.74 -16.69 5.55
CA PRO A 289 1.82 -17.68 6.14
C PRO A 289 0.82 -18.27 5.14
N GLY A 290 0.74 -17.76 3.93
CA GLY A 290 -0.17 -18.11 2.84
C GLY A 290 -0.22 -16.98 1.82
N ALA A 291 -1.08 -17.04 0.81
CA ALA A 291 -1.36 -15.91 -0.06
C ALA A 291 -1.84 -14.72 0.80
N TYR A 292 -1.41 -13.52 0.51
CA TYR A 292 -1.63 -12.36 1.37
C TYR A 292 -1.85 -11.08 0.54
N ASP A 293 -2.47 -10.07 1.16
CA ASP A 293 -2.75 -8.77 0.59
C ASP A 293 -1.48 -7.97 0.22
N TYR A 294 -1.66 -6.94 -0.58
CA TYR A 294 -0.58 -6.02 -0.93
C TYR A 294 -0.33 -4.98 0.15
N GLY A 295 0.94 -4.60 0.35
CA GLY A 295 1.28 -3.52 1.28
C GLY A 295 0.65 -2.17 0.91
N PRO A 296 0.74 -1.71 -0.35
CA PRO A 296 0.07 -0.49 -0.81
C PRO A 296 -1.46 -0.53 -0.67
N GLU A 297 -2.08 -1.69 -0.78
CA GLU A 297 -3.52 -1.88 -0.54
C GLU A 297 -3.91 -1.49 0.90
N ARG A 298 -3.13 -1.93 1.90
CA ARG A 298 -3.36 -1.55 3.31
C ARG A 298 -3.20 -0.06 3.55
N CYS A 299 -2.21 0.56 2.94
CA CYS A 299 -2.04 2.01 2.98
C CYS A 299 -3.29 2.71 2.41
N SER A 300 -3.84 2.15 1.32
CA SER A 300 -5.06 2.66 0.70
C SER A 300 -6.28 2.52 1.61
N TRP A 301 -6.42 1.42 2.35
CA TRP A 301 -7.50 1.25 3.33
C TRP A 301 -7.39 2.25 4.49
N LEU A 302 -6.18 2.57 4.94
CA LEU A 302 -6.00 3.61 5.95
C LEU A 302 -6.40 4.99 5.42
N THR A 303 -6.03 5.34 4.18
CA THR A 303 -6.48 6.60 3.58
C THR A 303 -8.00 6.62 3.33
N HIS A 304 -8.59 5.50 2.93
CA HIS A 304 -10.05 5.34 2.79
C HIS A 304 -10.77 5.61 4.13
N HIS A 305 -10.27 5.09 5.25
CA HIS A 305 -10.82 5.35 6.57
C HIS A 305 -10.82 6.85 6.91
N LEU A 306 -9.75 7.58 6.54
CA LEU A 306 -9.67 9.02 6.76
C LEU A 306 -10.63 9.79 5.84
N THR A 307 -10.73 9.41 4.56
CA THR A 307 -11.62 10.09 3.60
C THR A 307 -13.08 9.89 3.94
N ASN A 308 -13.46 8.70 4.42
CA ASN A 308 -14.81 8.44 4.93
C ASN A 308 -15.16 9.35 6.13
N TRP A 309 -14.21 9.57 7.04
CA TRP A 309 -14.41 10.39 8.22
C TRP A 309 -14.43 11.90 7.91
N MET A 310 -13.53 12.38 7.05
CA MET A 310 -13.37 13.82 6.80
C MET A 310 -14.51 14.42 5.97
N GLY A 311 -15.17 13.63 5.13
CA GLY A 311 -16.17 14.09 4.17
C GLY A 311 -15.57 14.86 2.98
N ASP A 312 -16.44 15.31 2.07
CA ASP A 312 -16.04 15.87 0.79
C ASP A 312 -15.32 17.22 0.88
N ASP A 313 -15.60 18.00 1.93
CA ASP A 313 -14.96 19.29 2.14
C ASP A 313 -13.61 19.21 2.85
N GLY A 314 -13.28 18.04 3.41
CA GLY A 314 -11.98 17.77 3.99
C GLY A 314 -10.90 17.56 2.92
N VAL A 315 -9.64 17.79 3.29
CA VAL A 315 -8.48 17.53 2.45
C VAL A 315 -7.46 16.71 3.24
N LEU A 316 -7.12 15.53 2.77
CA LEU A 316 -6.03 14.77 3.35
C LEU A 316 -4.71 15.45 2.98
N ARG A 317 -3.92 15.84 3.99
CA ARG A 317 -2.64 16.55 3.82
C ARG A 317 -1.45 15.65 4.01
N ARG A 318 -1.50 14.76 5.00
CA ARG A 318 -0.43 13.79 5.26
C ARG A 318 -1.04 12.45 5.66
N ALA A 319 -0.37 11.36 5.33
CA ALA A 319 -0.67 10.05 5.90
C ALA A 319 0.60 9.20 5.94
N GLN A 320 0.77 8.46 7.01
CA GLN A 320 1.83 7.48 7.17
C GLN A 320 1.24 6.10 7.41
N CYS A 321 1.88 5.09 6.82
CA CYS A 321 1.52 3.69 6.98
C CYS A 321 2.78 2.88 7.32
N LYS A 322 2.71 2.07 8.39
CA LYS A 322 3.78 1.17 8.85
C LYS A 322 3.24 -0.23 9.01
N ILE A 323 3.57 -1.12 8.11
CA ILE A 323 3.15 -2.52 8.14
C ILE A 323 3.89 -3.28 9.24
N ARG A 324 3.18 -4.16 9.95
CA ARG A 324 3.69 -4.95 11.07
C ARG A 324 3.69 -6.45 10.80
N ARG A 325 2.76 -6.92 9.98
CA ARG A 325 2.63 -8.35 9.64
C ARG A 325 1.92 -8.54 8.31
N HIS A 326 1.94 -9.76 7.77
CA HIS A 326 1.11 -10.16 6.65
C HIS A 326 -0.35 -10.31 7.07
N ASN A 327 -1.27 -10.09 6.15
CA ASN A 327 -2.66 -10.50 6.27
C ASN A 327 -2.92 -11.60 5.25
N PRO A 328 -2.84 -12.86 5.65
CA PRO A 328 -3.13 -13.95 4.74
C PRO A 328 -4.62 -14.02 4.39
N GLU A 329 -4.89 -14.78 3.33
CA GLU A 329 -6.26 -15.17 2.99
C GLU A 329 -7.01 -15.70 4.23
N GLY A 330 -8.25 -15.28 4.40
CA GLY A 330 -9.08 -15.57 5.56
C GLY A 330 -8.95 -14.58 6.72
N ASP A 331 -7.99 -13.64 6.71
CA ASP A 331 -7.94 -12.61 7.75
C ASP A 331 -9.00 -11.52 7.52
N THR A 332 -9.52 -10.99 8.62
CA THR A 332 -10.39 -9.80 8.62
C THR A 332 -9.74 -8.73 9.46
N LEU A 333 -9.66 -7.52 8.94
CA LEU A 333 -9.13 -6.36 9.65
C LEU A 333 -10.26 -5.49 10.16
N ARG A 334 -10.09 -4.97 11.37
CA ARG A 334 -10.82 -3.82 11.91
C ARG A 334 -9.90 -2.63 12.00
N ILE A 335 -10.30 -1.53 11.41
CA ILE A 335 -9.55 -0.27 11.38
C ILE A 335 -10.25 0.68 12.33
N ASP A 336 -9.55 1.08 13.38
CA ASP A 336 -10.01 2.03 14.37
C ASP A 336 -9.12 3.27 14.36
N GLY A 337 -9.68 4.43 14.65
CA GLY A 337 -8.96 5.70 14.67
C GLY A 337 -9.37 6.58 15.82
N VAL A 338 -8.48 7.50 16.18
CA VAL A 338 -8.71 8.51 17.22
C VAL A 338 -8.08 9.84 16.84
N VAL A 339 -8.82 10.91 17.01
CA VAL A 339 -8.32 12.27 16.89
C VAL A 339 -7.34 12.54 18.05
N LYS A 340 -6.09 12.84 17.72
CA LYS A 340 -5.02 13.07 18.70
C LYS A 340 -4.89 14.54 19.03
N LYS A 341 -4.98 15.39 18.01
CA LYS A 341 -4.70 16.80 18.18
C LYS A 341 -5.40 17.65 17.14
N LYS A 342 -5.81 18.84 17.54
CA LYS A 342 -6.24 19.92 16.65
C LYS A 342 -5.17 21.01 16.65
N LEU A 343 -4.82 21.52 15.47
CA LEU A 343 -3.81 22.57 15.34
C LEU A 343 -4.15 23.52 14.20
N VAL A 344 -3.52 24.68 14.25
CA VAL A 344 -3.55 25.66 13.14
C VAL A 344 -2.11 25.87 12.69
N GLU A 345 -1.84 25.54 11.43
CA GLU A 345 -0.52 25.67 10.83
C GLU A 345 -0.64 26.46 9.52
N SER A 346 0.07 27.57 9.39
CA SER A 346 0.02 28.43 8.18
C SER A 346 -1.41 28.82 7.76
N GLY A 347 -2.29 29.10 8.74
CA GLY A 347 -3.69 29.46 8.51
C GLY A 347 -4.62 28.29 8.18
N ARG A 348 -4.12 27.07 8.11
CA ARG A 348 -4.91 25.84 7.88
C ARG A 348 -5.37 25.25 9.20
N HIS A 349 -6.60 24.77 9.24
CA HIS A 349 -7.20 24.10 10.38
C HIS A 349 -7.05 22.60 10.25
N LEU A 350 -6.10 22.03 10.96
CA LEU A 350 -5.66 20.65 10.82
C LEU A 350 -6.11 19.79 11.99
N VAL A 351 -6.33 18.50 11.71
CA VAL A 351 -6.64 17.46 12.67
C VAL A 351 -5.66 16.31 12.47
N GLU A 352 -4.90 16.00 13.51
CA GLU A 352 -4.04 14.81 13.54
C GLU A 352 -4.82 13.61 14.06
N ILE A 353 -4.74 12.50 13.33
CA ILE A 353 -5.44 11.26 13.61
C ILE A 353 -4.40 10.14 13.67
N GLU A 354 -4.47 9.31 14.71
CA GLU A 354 -3.82 8.01 14.73
C GLU A 354 -4.86 6.93 14.45
N HIS A 355 -4.50 5.95 13.65
CA HIS A 355 -5.34 4.80 13.37
C HIS A 355 -4.50 3.54 13.24
N GLU A 356 -5.12 2.41 13.51
CA GLU A 356 -4.50 1.10 13.41
C GLU A 356 -5.48 0.09 12.86
N ALA A 357 -4.95 -0.97 12.23
CA ALA A 357 -5.75 -2.10 11.86
C ALA A 357 -5.27 -3.35 12.62
N ARG A 358 -6.23 -4.07 13.19
CA ARG A 358 -6.02 -5.35 13.86
C ARG A 358 -6.81 -6.45 13.19
N ASN A 359 -6.24 -7.65 13.17
CA ASN A 359 -6.94 -8.81 12.65
C ASN A 359 -7.96 -9.33 13.67
N GLN A 360 -8.71 -10.37 13.31
CA GLN A 360 -9.74 -11.00 14.16
C GLN A 360 -9.20 -11.57 15.47
N ASP A 361 -7.89 -11.79 15.60
CA ASP A 361 -7.25 -12.25 16.84
C ASP A 361 -6.70 -11.08 17.67
N GLY A 362 -7.00 -9.84 17.29
CA GLY A 362 -6.52 -8.64 17.96
C GLY A 362 -5.06 -8.29 17.66
N GLU A 363 -4.43 -8.99 16.75
CA GLU A 363 -3.02 -8.75 16.41
C GLU A 363 -2.86 -7.56 15.48
N LEU A 364 -1.90 -6.69 15.79
CA LEU A 364 -1.62 -5.49 15.04
C LEU A 364 -1.08 -5.80 13.64
N SER A 365 -1.81 -5.39 12.60
CA SER A 365 -1.43 -5.54 11.20
C SER A 365 -0.68 -4.32 10.66
N VAL A 366 -1.22 -3.13 10.89
CA VAL A 366 -0.66 -1.87 10.39
C VAL A 366 -0.96 -0.73 11.36
N LEU A 367 0.01 0.15 11.52
CA LEU A 367 -0.13 1.45 12.19
C LEU A 367 -0.20 2.54 11.13
N GLY A 368 -1.05 3.54 11.38
CA GLY A 368 -1.15 4.71 10.55
C GLY A 368 -1.33 6.00 11.33
N SER A 369 -1.03 7.08 10.65
CA SER A 369 -1.41 8.42 11.08
C SER A 369 -1.86 9.23 9.89
N GLY A 370 -2.71 10.23 10.11
CA GLY A 370 -3.15 11.15 9.09
C GLY A 370 -3.26 12.57 9.61
N VAL A 371 -3.11 13.53 8.70
CA VAL A 371 -3.38 14.95 8.95
C VAL A 371 -4.41 15.40 7.93
N VAL A 372 -5.57 15.77 8.43
CA VAL A 372 -6.70 16.22 7.63
C VAL A 372 -6.91 17.72 7.83
N GLU A 373 -7.03 18.47 6.75
CA GLU A 373 -7.48 19.86 6.78
C GLU A 373 -9.01 19.90 6.66
N LEU A 374 -9.63 20.61 7.58
CA LEU A 374 -11.09 20.77 7.61
C LEU A 374 -11.47 22.26 7.48
N PRO A 375 -12.62 22.58 6.87
CA PRO A 375 -13.14 23.93 6.88
C PRO A 375 -13.46 24.38 8.31
N LYS A 376 -13.29 25.67 8.56
CA LYS A 376 -13.71 26.33 9.80
C LYS A 376 -15.07 26.98 9.58
N ARG A 377 -15.89 27.06 10.64
CA ARG A 377 -17.10 27.88 10.61
C ARG A 377 -16.70 29.35 10.52
N SER A 378 -17.35 30.09 9.65
CA SER A 378 -17.23 31.57 9.54
C SER A 378 -17.82 32.28 10.75
#